data_1f6cd4ddcd510fb6f50b67cb5dc7d4d4
#
_entry.id   1f6cd4ddcd510fb6f50b67cb5dc7d4d4
#
_cell.length_a   1.000
_cell.length_b   1.000
_cell.length_c   1.000
_cell.angle_alpha   90.00
_cell.angle_beta   90.00
_cell.angle_gamma   90.00
#
_symmetry.space_group_name_H-M   'P 1'
#
loop_
_entity.id
_entity.type
_entity.pdbx_description
1 polymer ?
#
loop_
_entity_poly.entity_id
_entity_poly.type
_entity_poly.pdbx_seq_one_letter_code
_entity_poly.pdbx_strand_id
1 'polypeptide(L)'
;MLYAAFLSIIDQDLNAKVRPAHLEYVNELYKQGKVFMAGPFTDKTAGLVIYKAESLEEARKLAEADPVIVEGARTLELREWSPLEFPLN
;
A
#
# COMPACT_ATOMS: atom_id res chain seq x y z
N MET A 1 -11.27 0.13 -9.79
CA MET A 1 -10.59 -1.17 -9.65
C MET A 1 -9.70 -1.13 -8.43
N LEU A 2 -9.49 -2.27 -7.82
CA LEU A 2 -8.66 -2.36 -6.62
C LEU A 2 -7.33 -3.05 -6.92
N TYR A 3 -6.28 -2.59 -6.26
CA TYR A 3 -4.92 -3.09 -6.44
C TYR A 3 -4.30 -3.28 -5.07
N ALA A 4 -3.82 -4.49 -4.79
CA ALA A 4 -3.19 -4.82 -3.52
C ALA A 4 -1.70 -4.61 -3.61
N ALA A 5 -1.18 -3.71 -2.79
CA ALA A 5 0.25 -3.44 -2.69
C ALA A 5 0.77 -4.10 -1.42
N PHE A 6 1.65 -5.10 -1.59
CA PHE A 6 2.34 -5.76 -0.49
C PHE A 6 3.68 -5.08 -0.31
N LEU A 7 3.91 -4.50 0.87
CA LEU A 7 5.08 -3.70 1.17
C LEU A 7 5.91 -4.42 2.22
N SER A 8 6.82 -5.28 1.77
CA SER A 8 7.67 -6.09 2.66
C SER A 8 8.83 -5.28 3.19
N ILE A 9 9.04 -5.31 4.50
CA ILE A 9 10.10 -4.53 5.15
C ILE A 9 11.44 -5.24 4.94
N ILE A 10 12.42 -4.51 4.39
CA ILE A 10 13.77 -5.03 4.17
C ILE A 10 14.83 -4.34 5.02
N ASP A 11 14.46 -3.24 5.67
CA ASP A 11 15.35 -2.48 6.55
C ASP A 11 14.51 -1.94 7.72
N GLN A 12 14.56 -2.60 8.86
CA GLN A 12 13.73 -2.27 10.01
C GLN A 12 14.02 -0.88 10.57
N ASP A 13 15.28 -0.49 10.66
CA ASP A 13 15.66 0.81 11.20
C ASP A 13 15.20 1.94 10.28
N LEU A 14 15.42 1.77 8.99
CA LEU A 14 14.99 2.75 8.00
C LEU A 14 13.46 2.82 7.95
N ASN A 15 12.79 1.68 8.06
CA ASN A 15 11.33 1.63 8.09
C ASN A 15 10.78 2.43 9.27
N ALA A 16 11.38 2.30 10.46
CA ALA A 16 10.96 3.06 11.63
C ALA A 16 11.10 4.57 11.40
N LYS A 17 12.16 4.99 10.74
CA LYS A 17 12.39 6.41 10.41
C LYS A 17 11.39 6.95 9.42
N VAL A 18 11.06 6.18 8.38
CA VAL A 18 10.24 6.64 7.26
C VAL A 18 8.75 6.43 7.52
N ARG A 19 8.40 5.57 8.47
CA ARG A 19 7.01 5.18 8.72
C ARG A 19 6.07 6.37 8.97
N PRO A 20 6.43 7.41 9.72
CA PRO A 20 5.52 8.56 9.87
C PRO A 20 5.16 9.20 8.53
N ALA A 21 6.11 9.35 7.62
CA ALA A 21 5.85 9.90 6.29
C ALA A 21 4.98 8.96 5.46
N HIS A 22 5.17 7.65 5.58
CA HIS A 22 4.33 6.64 4.93
C HIS A 22 2.89 6.76 5.38
N LEU A 23 2.64 6.85 6.68
CA LEU A 23 1.29 6.95 7.23
C LEU A 23 0.60 8.24 6.76
N GLU A 24 1.33 9.34 6.72
CA GLU A 24 0.81 10.60 6.24
C GLU A 24 0.45 10.52 4.75
N TYR A 25 1.30 9.92 3.94
CA TYR A 25 1.07 9.71 2.52
C TYR A 25 -0.20 8.88 2.26
N VAL A 26 -0.30 7.74 2.92
CA VAL A 26 -1.45 6.84 2.75
C VAL A 26 -2.74 7.51 3.24
N ASN A 27 -2.68 8.22 4.37
CA ASN A 27 -3.83 8.94 4.91
C ASN A 27 -4.33 10.00 3.94
N GLU A 28 -3.42 10.74 3.31
CA GLU A 28 -3.77 11.76 2.33
C GLU A 28 -4.44 11.14 1.09
N LEU A 29 -3.91 10.02 0.60
CA LEU A 29 -4.52 9.30 -0.51
C LEU A 29 -5.90 8.74 -0.14
N TYR A 30 -6.06 8.28 1.10
CA TYR A 30 -7.36 7.83 1.57
C TYR A 30 -8.38 8.97 1.51
N LYS A 31 -8.02 10.17 1.95
CA LYS A 31 -8.89 11.34 1.88
C LYS A 31 -9.28 11.69 0.44
N GLN A 32 -8.38 11.42 -0.52
CA GLN A 32 -8.63 11.67 -1.94
C GLN A 32 -9.43 10.54 -2.61
N GLY A 33 -9.79 9.49 -1.86
CA GLY A 33 -10.52 8.36 -2.41
C GLY A 33 -9.65 7.37 -3.20
N LYS A 34 -8.34 7.44 -3.04
CA LYS A 34 -7.38 6.60 -3.79
C LYS A 34 -6.89 5.39 -3.00
N VAL A 35 -7.26 5.28 -1.74
CA VAL A 35 -6.95 4.13 -0.89
C VAL A 35 -8.26 3.62 -0.30
N PHE A 36 -8.49 2.32 -0.42
CA PHE A 36 -9.67 1.68 0.16
C PHE A 36 -9.44 1.35 1.64
N MET A 37 -8.34 0.66 1.94
CA MET A 37 -7.92 0.37 3.31
C MET A 37 -6.43 0.02 3.31
N ALA A 38 -5.81 0.09 4.47
CA ALA A 38 -4.40 -0.21 4.63
C ALA A 38 -4.10 -0.60 6.07
N GLY A 39 -3.01 -1.32 6.27
CA GLY A 39 -2.55 -1.66 7.61
C GLY A 39 -1.36 -2.60 7.59
N PRO A 40 -0.67 -2.70 8.73
CA PRO A 40 0.43 -3.64 8.87
C PRO A 40 -0.10 -5.06 9.12
N PHE A 41 0.67 -6.06 8.66
CA PHE A 41 0.47 -7.41 9.14
C PHE A 41 0.96 -7.50 10.59
N THR A 42 0.26 -8.27 11.40
CA THR A 42 0.52 -8.29 12.86
C THR A 42 1.84 -8.92 13.23
N ASP A 43 2.48 -9.67 12.32
CA ASP A 43 3.83 -10.19 12.52
C ASP A 43 4.93 -9.13 12.27
N LYS A 44 4.53 -7.93 11.81
CA LYS A 44 5.40 -6.77 11.61
C LYS A 44 6.45 -6.96 10.51
N THR A 45 6.21 -7.87 9.55
CA THR A 45 7.14 -8.11 8.45
C THR A 45 6.80 -7.32 7.20
N ALA A 46 5.55 -6.87 7.09
CA ALA A 46 5.05 -6.21 5.89
C ALA A 46 3.80 -5.40 6.20
N GLY A 47 3.40 -4.58 5.25
CA GLY A 47 2.12 -3.89 5.27
C GLY A 47 1.36 -4.16 3.99
N LEU A 48 0.07 -3.87 4.00
CA LEU A 48 -0.80 -4.00 2.84
C LEU A 48 -1.54 -2.68 2.64
N VAL A 49 -1.51 -2.18 1.40
CA VAL A 49 -2.32 -1.01 1.01
C VAL A 49 -3.17 -1.42 -0.17
N ILE A 50 -4.48 -1.22 -0.06
CA ILE A 50 -5.41 -1.48 -1.16
C ILE A 50 -5.71 -0.15 -1.85
N TYR A 51 -5.16 0.04 -3.04
CA TYR A 51 -5.36 1.25 -3.83
C TYR A 51 -6.61 1.15 -4.70
N LYS A 52 -7.27 2.29 -4.89
CA LYS A 52 -8.33 2.45 -5.90
C LYS A 52 -7.71 3.22 -7.06
N ALA A 53 -7.73 2.66 -8.25
CA ALA A 53 -7.15 3.30 -9.42
C ALA A 53 -7.86 2.83 -10.69
N GLU A 54 -7.69 3.57 -11.78
CA GLU A 54 -8.30 3.26 -13.07
C GLU A 54 -7.50 2.20 -13.83
N SER A 55 -6.21 2.03 -13.50
CA SER A 55 -5.34 1.12 -14.19
C SER A 55 -4.21 0.65 -13.27
N LEU A 56 -3.58 -0.46 -13.66
CA LEU A 56 -2.39 -0.95 -12.95
C LEU A 56 -1.26 0.09 -12.98
N GLU A 57 -1.11 0.80 -14.10
CA GLU A 57 -0.09 1.84 -14.24
C GLU A 57 -0.30 2.97 -13.24
N GLU A 58 -1.55 3.43 -13.07
CA GLU A 58 -1.87 4.46 -12.09
C GLU A 58 -1.61 3.96 -10.66
N ALA A 59 -2.04 2.74 -10.34
CA ALA A 59 -1.81 2.15 -9.03
C ALA A 59 -0.32 2.02 -8.73
N ARG A 60 0.48 1.66 -9.74
CA ARG A 60 1.93 1.54 -9.58
C ARG A 60 2.57 2.88 -9.27
N LYS A 61 2.15 3.95 -9.95
CA LYS A 61 2.65 5.30 -9.66
C LYS A 61 2.35 5.71 -8.22
N LEU A 62 1.14 5.43 -7.75
CA LEU A 62 0.77 5.73 -6.37
C LEU A 62 1.62 4.94 -5.37
N ALA A 63 1.79 3.64 -5.61
CA ALA A 63 2.55 2.78 -4.71
C ALA A 63 4.04 3.12 -4.70
N GLU A 64 4.61 3.43 -5.88
CA GLU A 64 6.03 3.74 -5.99
C GLU A 64 6.39 5.11 -5.41
N ALA A 65 5.42 6.00 -5.24
CA ALA A 65 5.63 7.30 -4.63
C ALA A 65 5.54 7.26 -3.09
N ASP A 66 5.17 6.12 -2.52
CA ASP A 66 5.14 5.96 -1.06
C ASP A 66 6.56 6.09 -0.51
N PRO A 67 6.75 6.92 0.53
CA PRO A 67 8.09 7.13 1.10
C PRO A 67 8.85 5.85 1.49
N VAL A 68 8.16 4.79 1.94
CA VAL A 68 8.85 3.54 2.29
C VAL A 68 9.41 2.82 1.06
N ILE A 69 8.87 3.09 -0.13
CA ILE A 69 9.40 2.57 -1.38
C ILE A 69 10.49 3.50 -1.93
N VAL A 70 10.23 4.80 -1.94
CA VAL A 70 11.20 5.80 -2.42
C VAL A 70 12.52 5.69 -1.66
N GLU A 71 12.46 5.55 -0.34
CA GLU A 71 13.65 5.47 0.52
C GLU A 71 14.26 4.07 0.58
N GLY A 72 13.61 3.08 0.01
CA GLY A 72 14.16 1.72 -0.02
C GLY A 72 13.99 0.93 1.27
N ALA A 73 13.06 1.33 2.14
CA ALA A 73 12.81 0.61 3.39
C ALA A 73 11.99 -0.66 3.18
N ARG A 74 11.22 -0.71 2.10
CA ARG A 74 10.34 -1.85 1.76
C ARG A 74 10.41 -2.15 0.27
N THR A 75 10.08 -3.39 -0.08
CA THR A 75 9.87 -3.80 -1.47
C THR A 75 8.39 -3.72 -1.79
N LEU A 76 8.07 -3.61 -3.08
CA LEU A 76 6.69 -3.51 -3.55
C LEU A 76 6.34 -4.72 -4.41
N GLU A 77 5.23 -5.37 -4.08
CA GLU A 77 4.56 -6.31 -4.98
C GLU A 77 3.15 -5.78 -5.17
N LEU A 78 2.77 -5.51 -6.41
CA LEU A 78 1.47 -4.91 -6.75
C LEU A 78 0.66 -5.89 -7.58
N ARG A 79 -0.58 -6.17 -7.15
CA ARG A 79 -1.47 -7.11 -7.84
C ARG A 79 -2.86 -6.51 -7.95
N GLU A 80 -3.47 -6.65 -9.12
CA GLU A 80 -4.88 -6.31 -9.28
C GLU A 80 -5.72 -7.30 -8.47
N TRP A 81 -6.74 -6.80 -7.76
CA TRP A 81 -7.55 -7.61 -6.86
C TRP A 81 -9.03 -7.34 -7.10
N SER A 82 -9.77 -8.42 -7.30
CA SER A 82 -11.22 -8.37 -7.51
C SER A 82 -11.90 -9.07 -6.34
N PRO A 83 -12.28 -8.33 -5.27
CA PRO A 83 -12.93 -8.96 -4.13
C PRO A 83 -14.30 -9.49 -4.51
N LEU A 84 -14.66 -10.61 -3.91
CA LEU A 84 -16.00 -11.18 -4.10
C LEU A 84 -16.96 -10.46 -3.17
N GLU A 85 -18.21 -10.36 -3.62
CA GLU A 85 -19.30 -9.83 -2.79
C GLU A 85 -20.10 -11.00 -2.24
N PHE A 86 -20.32 -10.98 -0.93
CA PHE A 86 -21.03 -12.05 -0.26
C PHE A 86 -22.39 -11.55 0.22
N PRO A 87 -23.42 -12.41 0.29
CA PRO A 87 -23.36 -13.83 -0.03
C PRO A 87 -23.29 -14.10 -1.53
N LEU A 88 -22.67 -15.22 -1.89
CA LEU A 88 -22.65 -15.68 -3.27
C LEU A 88 -23.96 -16.40 -3.59
N ASN A 89 -24.47 -16.17 -4.80
CA ASN A 89 -25.71 -16.82 -5.26
C ASN A 89 -25.39 -17.96 -6.22
#